data_298910fd8f90934c6bd7d0550378e12f
#
_entry.id   298910fd8f90934c6bd7d0550378e12f
#
_cell.length_a   1.000
_cell.length_b   1.000
_cell.length_c   1.000
_cell.angle_alpha   90.00
_cell.angle_beta   90.00
_cell.angle_gamma   90.00
#
_symmetry.space_group_name_H-M   'P 1'
#
loop_
_entity.id
_entity.type
_entity.pdbx_description
1 polymer ?
#
loop_
_entity_poly.entity_id
_entity_poly.type
_entity_poly.pdbx_seq_one_letter_code
_entity_poly.pdbx_strand_id
1 'polypeptide(L)'
;MNDMKTLDYLKNIGTLIQENRQARGMTQSELAEALGTSQSAINRIEKGGQNISLEMIARIGDVLGSEIVRVNNSGKTNFRVTGGRELHGTIEVKTSKNAAVGLLCASLLNKGKTTLRRVARIEEVNRII
;
A
#
# COMPACT_ATOMS: atom_id res chain seq x y z
N MET A 1 -25.19 -7.50 9.09
CA MET A 1 -24.45 -7.13 7.85
C MET A 1 -23.03 -6.61 8.09
N ASN A 2 -22.52 -6.65 9.34
CA ASN A 2 -21.21 -6.13 9.72
C ASN A 2 -20.14 -7.23 9.91
N ASP A 3 -20.55 -8.50 10.08
CA ASP A 3 -19.61 -9.58 10.44
C ASP A 3 -18.67 -10.01 9.29
N MET A 4 -19.12 -9.95 8.04
CA MET A 4 -18.32 -10.39 6.91
C MET A 4 -17.12 -9.47 6.65
N LYS A 5 -17.30 -8.15 6.80
CA LYS A 5 -16.19 -7.19 6.68
C LYS A 5 -15.16 -7.33 7.81
N THR A 6 -15.63 -7.60 9.03
CA THR A 6 -14.76 -7.80 10.20
C THR A 6 -13.88 -9.05 10.02
N LEU A 7 -14.47 -10.15 9.52
CA LEU A 7 -13.73 -11.38 9.22
C LEU A 7 -12.65 -11.17 8.14
N ASP A 8 -12.94 -10.35 7.11
CA ASP A 8 -11.97 -10.03 6.07
C ASP A 8 -10.79 -9.21 6.64
N TYR A 9 -11.06 -8.25 7.53
CA TYR A 9 -10.00 -7.50 8.21
C TYR A 9 -9.13 -8.40 9.10
N LEU A 10 -9.72 -9.30 9.87
CA LEU A 10 -8.98 -10.23 10.72
C LEU A 10 -8.10 -11.17 9.90
N LYS A 11 -8.60 -11.68 8.77
CA LYS A 11 -7.83 -12.51 7.85
C LYS A 11 -6.64 -11.73 7.25
N ASN A 12 -6.88 -10.50 6.79
CA ASN A 12 -5.83 -9.66 6.21
C ASN A 12 -4.71 -9.35 7.23
N ILE A 13 -5.08 -9.01 8.47
CA ILE A 13 -4.13 -8.80 9.56
C ILE A 13 -3.38 -10.09 9.87
N GLY A 14 -4.07 -11.22 9.95
CA GLY A 14 -3.47 -12.52 10.21
C GLY A 14 -2.46 -12.92 9.14
N THR A 15 -2.80 -12.74 7.85
CA THR A 15 -1.89 -12.99 6.72
C THR A 15 -0.66 -12.10 6.81
N LEU A 16 -0.84 -10.80 7.10
CA LEU A 16 0.28 -9.86 7.24
C LEU A 16 1.24 -10.26 8.37
N ILE A 17 0.70 -10.72 9.51
CA ILE A 17 1.50 -11.22 10.62
C ILE A 17 2.30 -12.46 10.19
N GLN A 18 1.66 -13.41 9.51
CA GLN A 18 2.29 -14.64 9.01
C GLN A 18 3.43 -14.32 8.04
N GLU A 19 3.20 -13.45 7.07
CA GLU A 19 4.21 -13.04 6.09
C GLU A 19 5.42 -12.38 6.75
N ASN A 20 5.20 -11.45 7.70
CA ASN A 20 6.29 -10.79 8.43
C ASN A 20 7.08 -11.78 9.30
N ARG A 21 6.40 -12.74 9.96
CA ARG A 21 7.06 -13.79 10.73
C ARG A 21 7.92 -14.69 9.85
N GLN A 22 7.38 -15.15 8.72
CA GLN A 22 8.10 -15.98 7.76
C GLN A 22 9.30 -15.26 7.13
N ALA A 23 9.15 -13.97 6.80
CA ALA A 23 10.23 -13.15 6.28
C ALA A 23 11.42 -13.03 7.25
N ARG A 24 11.17 -13.21 8.57
CA ARG A 24 12.20 -13.28 9.61
C ARG A 24 12.70 -14.70 9.90
N GLY A 25 12.20 -15.71 9.20
CA GLY A 25 12.54 -17.10 9.43
C GLY A 25 12.01 -17.67 10.75
N MET A 26 11.08 -16.98 11.41
CA MET A 26 10.53 -17.43 12.70
C MET A 26 9.44 -18.48 12.50
N THR A 27 9.41 -19.48 13.38
CA THR A 27 8.29 -20.42 13.52
C THR A 27 7.15 -19.80 14.34
N GLN A 28 5.94 -20.37 14.25
CA GLN A 28 4.83 -19.97 15.11
C GLN A 28 5.14 -20.17 16.60
N SER A 29 5.92 -21.18 16.94
CA SER A 29 6.33 -21.48 18.32
C SER A 29 7.27 -20.40 18.86
N GLU A 30 8.27 -19.99 18.10
CA GLU A 30 9.19 -18.92 18.49
C GLU A 30 8.49 -17.57 18.65
N LEU A 31 7.54 -17.25 17.77
CA LEU A 31 6.74 -16.05 17.93
C LEU A 31 5.84 -16.12 19.17
N ALA A 32 5.26 -17.29 19.44
CA ALA A 32 4.44 -17.52 20.63
C ALA A 32 5.25 -17.37 21.92
N GLU A 33 6.45 -17.92 21.95
CA GLU A 33 7.38 -17.81 23.09
C GLU A 33 7.77 -16.34 23.35
N ALA A 34 8.15 -15.60 22.30
CA ALA A 34 8.50 -14.19 22.40
C ALA A 34 7.34 -13.31 22.90
N LEU A 35 6.09 -13.72 22.63
CA LEU A 35 4.88 -13.01 23.06
C LEU A 35 4.31 -13.51 24.40
N GLY A 36 4.87 -14.58 24.97
CA GLY A 36 4.34 -15.20 26.17
C GLY A 36 2.94 -15.83 25.98
N THR A 37 2.71 -16.42 24.80
CA THR A 37 1.42 -17.05 24.42
C THR A 37 1.63 -18.46 23.88
N SER A 38 0.57 -19.14 23.42
CA SER A 38 0.66 -20.48 22.84
C SER A 38 0.77 -20.44 21.31
N GLN A 39 1.47 -21.44 20.75
CA GLN A 39 1.55 -21.62 19.30
C GLN A 39 0.16 -21.75 18.65
N SER A 40 -0.80 -22.39 19.34
CA SER A 40 -2.18 -22.50 18.86
C SER A 40 -2.90 -21.15 18.81
N ALA A 41 -2.58 -20.21 19.71
CA ALA A 41 -3.10 -18.84 19.64
C ALA A 41 -2.54 -18.09 18.43
N ILE A 42 -1.24 -18.19 18.17
CA ILE A 42 -0.62 -17.59 16.98
C ILE A 42 -1.24 -18.17 15.69
N ASN A 43 -1.43 -19.49 15.63
CA ASN A 43 -2.08 -20.12 14.46
C ASN A 43 -3.49 -19.57 14.21
N ARG A 44 -4.30 -19.37 15.29
CA ARG A 44 -5.65 -18.80 15.16
C ARG A 44 -5.61 -17.34 14.70
N ILE A 45 -4.68 -16.56 15.24
CA ILE A 45 -4.48 -15.17 14.83
C ILE A 45 -4.11 -15.09 13.34
N GLU A 46 -3.14 -15.86 12.89
CA GLU A 46 -2.69 -15.89 11.50
C GLU A 46 -3.80 -16.33 10.51
N LYS A 47 -4.71 -17.18 10.96
CA LYS A 47 -5.89 -17.59 10.19
C LYS A 47 -7.07 -16.61 10.25
N GLY A 48 -6.96 -15.54 11.03
CA GLY A 48 -8.07 -14.60 11.26
C GLY A 48 -9.23 -15.21 12.04
N GLY A 49 -8.99 -16.30 12.75
CA GLY A 49 -10.02 -17.04 13.49
C GLY A 49 -10.29 -16.54 14.91
N GLN A 50 -9.70 -15.40 15.29
CA GLN A 50 -9.87 -14.84 16.64
C GLN A 50 -9.70 -13.33 16.60
N ASN A 51 -10.46 -12.63 17.46
CA ASN A 51 -10.26 -11.21 17.69
C ASN A 51 -8.89 -10.94 18.32
N ILE A 52 -8.20 -9.95 17.82
CA ILE A 52 -6.90 -9.53 18.32
C ILE A 52 -6.99 -8.11 18.86
N SER A 53 -6.46 -7.87 20.06
CA SER A 53 -6.40 -6.53 20.64
C SER A 53 -5.33 -5.67 19.94
N LEU A 54 -5.52 -4.36 19.95
CA LEU A 54 -4.50 -3.42 19.45
C LEU A 54 -3.17 -3.54 20.20
N GLU A 55 -3.23 -3.83 21.50
CA GLU A 55 -2.04 -4.09 22.31
C GLU A 55 -1.27 -5.33 21.81
N MET A 56 -1.97 -6.42 21.50
CA MET A 56 -1.33 -7.62 20.96
C MET A 56 -0.73 -7.35 19.58
N ILE A 57 -1.41 -6.57 18.72
CA ILE A 57 -0.88 -6.17 17.41
C ILE A 57 0.40 -5.35 17.58
N ALA A 58 0.44 -4.41 18.52
CA ALA A 58 1.64 -3.62 18.81
C ALA A 58 2.80 -4.50 19.28
N ARG A 59 2.56 -5.41 20.23
CA ARG A 59 3.57 -6.37 20.71
C ARG A 59 4.09 -7.28 19.60
N ILE A 60 3.23 -7.77 18.73
CA ILE A 60 3.64 -8.54 17.54
C ILE A 60 4.52 -7.67 16.63
N GLY A 61 4.13 -6.42 16.40
CA GLY A 61 4.91 -5.47 15.61
C GLY A 61 6.31 -5.24 16.19
N ASP A 62 6.42 -5.09 17.51
CA ASP A 62 7.70 -4.92 18.21
C ASP A 62 8.60 -6.16 18.04
N VAL A 63 8.07 -7.35 18.28
CA VAL A 63 8.80 -8.62 18.11
C VAL A 63 9.25 -8.82 16.66
N LEU A 64 8.35 -8.53 15.71
CA LEU A 64 8.65 -8.65 14.28
C LEU A 64 9.39 -7.42 13.73
N GLY A 65 9.66 -6.36 14.52
CA GLY A 65 10.29 -5.10 14.10
C GLY A 65 9.62 -4.51 12.85
N SER A 66 8.32 -4.64 12.76
CA SER A 66 7.52 -4.12 11.65
C SER A 66 6.21 -3.53 12.18
N GLU A 67 5.81 -2.41 11.60
CA GLU A 67 4.54 -1.78 11.95
C GLU A 67 3.39 -2.54 11.25
N ILE A 68 2.67 -3.39 12.01
CA ILE A 68 1.59 -4.22 11.46
C ILE A 68 0.36 -3.37 11.11
N VAL A 69 0.02 -2.40 11.96
CA VAL A 69 -1.10 -1.49 11.75
C VAL A 69 -0.69 -0.07 12.07
N ARG A 70 -0.91 0.83 11.14
CA ARG A 70 -0.74 2.27 11.33
C ARG A 70 -2.10 2.96 11.39
N VAL A 71 -2.41 3.62 12.49
CA VAL A 71 -3.56 4.50 12.59
C VAL A 71 -3.21 5.85 11.98
N ASN A 72 -3.81 6.17 10.83
CA ASN A 72 -3.58 7.45 10.17
C ASN A 72 -4.69 8.45 10.52
N ASN A 73 -4.38 9.42 11.35
CA ASN A 73 -5.32 10.47 11.79
C ASN A 73 -5.51 11.59 10.76
N SER A 74 -4.80 11.57 9.64
CA SER A 74 -4.75 12.75 8.75
C SER A 74 -5.66 12.69 7.52
N GLY A 75 -6.44 11.61 7.34
CA GLY A 75 -7.26 11.42 6.13
C GLY A 75 -6.45 11.41 4.82
N LYS A 76 -5.12 11.47 4.89
CA LYS A 76 -4.21 11.41 3.75
C LYS A 76 -3.79 9.96 3.52
N THR A 77 -3.89 9.53 2.28
CA THR A 77 -3.36 8.22 1.86
C THR A 77 -1.84 8.32 1.81
N ASN A 78 -1.16 7.56 2.65
CA ASN A 78 0.29 7.43 2.61
C ASN A 78 0.66 6.15 1.86
N PHE A 79 1.58 6.26 0.92
CA PHE A 79 2.12 5.12 0.20
C PHE A 79 3.51 4.81 0.75
N ARG A 80 3.74 3.56 1.18
CA ARG A 80 5.07 3.07 1.47
C ARG A 80 5.59 2.37 0.21
N VAL A 81 6.60 2.94 -0.43
CA VAL A 81 7.26 2.33 -1.59
C VAL A 81 8.54 1.68 -1.11
N THR A 82 8.61 0.34 -1.17
CA THR A 82 9.84 -0.39 -0.93
C THR A 82 10.56 -0.56 -2.26
N GLY A 83 11.66 0.17 -2.44
CA GLY A 83 12.51 0.09 -3.62
C GLY A 83 13.45 -1.12 -3.59
N GLY A 84 14.41 -1.16 -4.53
CA GLY A 84 15.46 -2.19 -4.58
C GLY A 84 15.12 -3.42 -5.41
N ARG A 85 13.98 -3.43 -6.11
CA ARG A 85 13.66 -4.43 -7.13
C ARG A 85 13.74 -3.82 -8.51
N GLU A 86 14.39 -4.51 -9.44
CA GLU A 86 14.35 -4.16 -10.84
C GLU A 86 12.94 -4.41 -11.39
N LEU A 87 12.34 -3.37 -11.98
CA LEU A 87 10.99 -3.44 -12.52
C LEU A 87 11.07 -3.67 -14.02
N HIS A 88 10.43 -4.73 -14.48
CA HIS A 88 10.25 -5.03 -15.90
C HIS A 88 8.78 -4.97 -16.22
N GLY A 89 8.42 -4.21 -17.27
CA GLY A 89 7.04 -4.13 -17.73
C GLY A 89 6.77 -2.86 -18.53
N THR A 90 5.60 -2.81 -19.12
CA THR A 90 5.10 -1.65 -19.86
C THR A 90 3.87 -1.09 -19.14
N ILE A 91 3.88 0.20 -18.86
CA ILE A 91 2.73 0.91 -18.27
C ILE A 91 2.18 1.86 -19.34
N GLU A 92 0.89 1.74 -19.63
CA GLU A 92 0.18 2.73 -20.42
C GLU A 92 -0.25 3.89 -19.51
N VAL A 93 0.38 5.06 -19.69
CA VAL A 93 0.09 6.26 -18.90
C VAL A 93 -1.10 6.99 -19.51
N LYS A 94 -2.12 7.27 -18.68
CA LYS A 94 -3.22 8.15 -19.08
C LYS A 94 -2.73 9.58 -19.23
N THR A 95 -3.40 10.36 -20.08
CA THR A 95 -3.09 11.77 -20.33
C THR A 95 -3.04 12.57 -19.02
N SER A 96 -1.99 13.36 -18.83
CA SER A 96 -1.81 14.22 -17.65
C SER A 96 -2.18 15.67 -18.00
N LYS A 97 -3.01 16.31 -17.16
CA LYS A 97 -3.35 17.72 -17.23
C LYS A 97 -2.11 18.62 -17.22
N ASN A 98 -1.26 18.44 -16.22
CA ASN A 98 -0.09 19.28 -16.01
C ASN A 98 0.95 19.12 -17.14
N ALA A 99 1.12 17.91 -17.64
CA ALA A 99 1.99 17.66 -18.79
C ALA A 99 1.43 18.33 -20.06
N ALA A 100 0.12 18.30 -20.29
CA ALA A 100 -0.51 18.93 -21.44
C ALA A 100 -0.29 20.45 -21.42
N VAL A 101 -0.53 21.11 -20.28
CA VAL A 101 -0.31 22.56 -20.12
C VAL A 101 1.15 22.91 -20.33
N GLY A 102 2.09 22.18 -19.71
CA GLY A 102 3.53 22.42 -19.86
C GLY A 102 4.00 22.26 -21.32
N LEU A 103 3.54 21.24 -22.03
CA LEU A 103 3.89 20.99 -23.42
C LEU A 103 3.30 22.04 -24.36
N LEU A 104 2.06 22.52 -24.10
CA LEU A 104 1.46 23.60 -24.85
C LEU A 104 2.24 24.90 -24.66
N CYS A 105 2.60 25.29 -23.46
CA CYS A 105 3.45 26.43 -23.17
C CYS A 105 4.81 26.33 -23.87
N ALA A 106 5.45 25.16 -23.79
CA ALA A 106 6.72 24.90 -24.46
C ALA A 106 6.62 24.98 -25.99
N SER A 107 5.47 24.64 -26.57
CA SER A 107 5.24 24.72 -28.01
C SER A 107 5.29 26.16 -28.57
N LEU A 108 5.02 27.15 -27.71
CA LEU A 108 5.13 28.58 -28.10
C LEU A 108 6.57 29.02 -28.36
N LEU A 109 7.55 28.30 -27.81
CA LEU A 109 8.97 28.56 -28.02
C LEU A 109 9.48 27.99 -29.36
N ASN A 110 8.73 27.10 -29.98
CA ASN A 110 9.11 26.47 -31.24
C ASN A 110 8.64 27.31 -32.42
N LYS A 111 9.58 27.75 -33.28
CA LYS A 111 9.28 28.50 -34.50
C LYS A 111 8.68 27.64 -35.64
N GLY A 112 8.70 26.31 -35.48
CA GLY A 112 8.16 25.36 -36.44
C GLY A 112 6.80 24.81 -36.04
N LYS A 113 6.29 23.86 -36.83
CA LYS A 113 5.03 23.17 -36.54
C LYS A 113 5.24 22.17 -35.36
N THR A 114 4.44 22.32 -34.33
CA THR A 114 4.38 21.35 -33.20
C THR A 114 3.09 20.55 -33.28
N THR A 115 3.17 19.24 -33.18
CA THR A 115 2.01 18.33 -33.12
C THR A 115 1.99 17.60 -31.81
N LEU A 116 0.99 17.87 -30.98
CA LEU A 116 0.73 17.16 -29.73
C LEU A 116 -0.39 16.12 -29.94
N ARG A 117 -0.13 14.87 -29.60
CA ARG A 117 -1.10 13.77 -29.71
C ARG A 117 -1.56 13.32 -28.32
N ARG A 118 -2.82 12.86 -28.21
CA ARG A 118 -3.42 12.37 -26.97
C ARG A 118 -3.36 13.39 -25.83
N VAL A 119 -3.65 14.65 -26.13
CA VAL A 119 -3.74 15.71 -25.13
C VAL A 119 -5.00 15.52 -24.28
N ALA A 120 -4.92 15.80 -22.98
CA ALA A 120 -6.08 15.70 -22.08
C ALA A 120 -7.16 16.71 -22.50
N ARG A 121 -8.40 16.23 -22.72
CA ARG A 121 -9.56 17.07 -23.07
C ARG A 121 -10.19 17.63 -21.79
N ILE A 122 -9.63 18.70 -21.29
CA ILE A 122 -10.08 19.40 -20.09
C ILE A 122 -10.16 20.90 -20.39
N GLU A 123 -10.96 21.62 -19.61
CA GLU A 123 -11.27 23.02 -19.88
C GLU A 123 -10.03 23.91 -19.90
N GLU A 124 -9.08 23.68 -18.98
CA GLU A 124 -7.84 24.46 -18.90
C GLU A 124 -6.94 24.30 -20.14
N VAL A 125 -6.93 23.11 -20.74
CA VAL A 125 -6.21 22.89 -22.01
C VAL A 125 -6.92 23.60 -23.16
N ASN A 126 -8.25 23.53 -23.20
CA ASN A 126 -9.05 24.21 -24.24
C ASN A 126 -8.96 25.72 -24.19
N ARG A 127 -8.62 26.33 -23.06
CA ARG A 127 -8.41 27.76 -22.89
C ARG A 127 -7.05 28.24 -23.41
N ILE A 128 -6.09 27.34 -23.62
CA ILE A 128 -4.74 27.66 -24.08
C ILE A 128 -4.63 27.49 -25.59
N ILE A 129 -5.48 26.68 -26.19
CA ILE A 129 -5.54 26.43 -27.64
C ILE A 129 -6.43 27.49 -28.30
#